data_767862510421cc3216a2db5c813697ba
#
_entry.id   767862510421cc3216a2db5c813697ba
#
_cell.length_a   1.000
_cell.length_b   1.000
_cell.length_c   1.000
_cell.angle_alpha   90.00
_cell.angle_beta   90.00
_cell.angle_gamma   90.00
#
_symmetry.space_group_name_H-M   'P 1'
#
loop_
_entity.id
_entity.type
_entity.pdbx_description
1 polymer ?
#
loop_
_entity_poly.entity_id
_entity_poly.type
_entity_poly.pdbx_seq_one_letter_code
_entity_poly.pdbx_strand_id
1 'polypeptide(L)'
;MNEYADTEAALRVADAGQIHWDGVADVVVVGFGGAGACAALEAAHAGAAVLVLDCFGGGGATARSGGVVYAGETELQRRAGITDSTGEMFKYLVRELQGVVPEDVVQRYCTDSPGSIDWLVDHGVRYNTEVCLDKTDYPAGGESLYFAGNEKRADHAAIARPAPRGHRPEGPGFTGHAYFSALRSAVIAHGATVMTHARVVRLVQDAAGAVIGVEALVLPEQVWKRHDRLCARVGLRPFNAGVARRSRLAARRLEAQFGERRRFRALGGVILATGGYASNPDMLRRHNPGIAAHTDAMIHLATLGCDGSGILLGQSVGGGVGCMENLQIVRNLTPDPLRCGLLVNRQGQRFINEDAYNGDVGKAIAAQPGAQASLVLDRTAFLAALRACVSCPRGTFLHFGLPSLVTMLFGGTRVARTLPRLAAKCGWDSALFTAQVQAHNAATGCGKPDPLGKAQDAMAPLTRGPFFAVDVSPGNPLGFTFMFTLGGLTVDVETGAVTDAAGAPIAGLFAAGRSAVGFCSKGYVSGMSLGDGIFSGRRAAARAVARARGASQG
;
A
#
# COMPACT_ATOMS: atom_id res chain seq x y z
N MET A 1 8.56 17.17 22.40
CA MET A 1 8.20 17.16 20.98
C MET A 1 8.17 15.71 20.53
N ASN A 2 7.05 15.25 20.00
CA ASN A 2 6.95 13.91 19.42
C ASN A 2 7.80 13.91 18.14
N GLU A 3 8.83 13.08 18.08
CA GLU A 3 9.84 13.08 16.99
C GLU A 3 9.22 12.72 15.62
N TYR A 4 7.96 12.25 15.57
CA TYR A 4 7.39 11.56 14.42
C TYR A 4 6.11 12.15 13.85
N ALA A 5 5.31 12.88 14.62
CA ALA A 5 4.14 13.57 14.09
C ALA A 5 3.86 14.84 14.92
N ASP A 6 4.09 16.00 14.33
CA ASP A 6 3.80 17.29 14.97
C ASP A 6 2.38 17.73 14.59
N THR A 7 1.39 17.06 15.16
CA THR A 7 0.02 17.53 15.12
C THR A 7 -0.30 18.19 16.45
N GLU A 8 -0.96 19.32 16.38
CA GLU A 8 -1.43 20.08 17.52
C GLU A 8 -2.91 19.74 17.80
N ALA A 9 -3.36 20.05 19.03
CA ALA A 9 -4.77 19.98 19.35
C ALA A 9 -5.58 20.88 18.42
N ALA A 10 -6.81 20.48 18.11
CA ALA A 10 -7.71 21.27 17.26
C ALA A 10 -7.90 22.68 17.82
N LEU A 11 -7.89 23.67 16.95
CA LEU A 11 -8.23 25.05 17.28
C LEU A 11 -9.74 25.17 17.33
N ARG A 12 -10.29 25.40 18.50
CA ARG A 12 -11.72 25.67 18.68
C ARG A 12 -12.00 27.16 18.62
N VAL A 13 -12.96 27.57 17.82
CA VAL A 13 -13.36 28.98 17.65
C VAL A 13 -14.85 29.11 17.90
N ALA A 14 -15.25 30.18 18.58
CA ALA A 14 -16.67 30.46 18.84
C ALA A 14 -17.39 30.88 17.56
N ASP A 15 -16.70 31.64 16.72
CA ASP A 15 -17.20 32.14 15.43
C ASP A 15 -16.06 32.12 14.40
N ALA A 16 -16.32 31.55 13.22
CA ALA A 16 -15.39 31.53 12.09
C ALA A 16 -15.00 32.96 11.59
N GLY A 17 -15.83 33.98 11.82
CA GLY A 17 -15.57 35.36 11.49
C GLY A 17 -14.56 36.04 12.41
N GLN A 18 -14.26 35.47 13.59
CA GLN A 18 -13.36 36.05 14.58
C GLN A 18 -11.88 35.72 14.34
N ILE A 19 -11.59 34.82 13.41
CA ILE A 19 -10.21 34.47 13.07
C ILE A 19 -9.86 34.90 11.65
N HIS A 20 -8.61 35.27 11.46
CA HIS A 20 -8.09 35.56 10.12
C HIS A 20 -7.90 34.24 9.34
N TRP A 21 -8.42 34.24 8.12
CA TRP A 21 -8.23 33.18 7.13
C TRP A 21 -7.37 33.69 5.98
N ASP A 22 -6.27 32.98 5.69
CA ASP A 22 -5.37 33.27 4.57
C ASP A 22 -5.92 32.80 3.23
N GLY A 23 -6.94 31.97 3.25
CA GLY A 23 -7.65 31.49 2.06
C GLY A 23 -8.96 30.78 2.42
N VAL A 24 -9.86 30.75 1.44
CA VAL A 24 -11.16 30.07 1.55
C VAL A 24 -11.32 29.16 0.33
N ALA A 25 -11.81 27.95 0.56
CA ALA A 25 -12.15 26.99 -0.49
C ALA A 25 -13.45 26.25 -0.10
N ASP A 26 -14.13 25.70 -1.08
CA ASP A 26 -15.26 24.80 -0.80
C ASP A 26 -14.76 23.51 -0.16
N VAL A 27 -13.68 22.93 -0.71
CA VAL A 27 -13.08 21.69 -0.24
C VAL A 27 -11.57 21.88 -0.02
N VAL A 28 -11.09 21.52 1.17
CA VAL A 28 -9.67 21.46 1.47
C VAL A 28 -9.24 20.00 1.51
N VAL A 29 -8.31 19.60 0.64
CA VAL A 29 -7.73 18.25 0.60
C VAL A 29 -6.35 18.27 1.24
N VAL A 30 -6.15 17.45 2.26
CA VAL A 30 -4.87 17.33 2.97
C VAL A 30 -4.15 16.05 2.53
N GLY A 31 -3.05 16.22 1.80
CA GLY A 31 -2.27 15.17 1.15
C GLY A 31 -2.58 15.05 -0.34
N PHE A 32 -1.53 15.15 -1.17
CA PHE A 32 -1.59 15.08 -2.63
C PHE A 32 -0.95 13.78 -3.14
N GLY A 33 -1.45 12.64 -2.63
CA GLY A 33 -1.21 11.30 -3.18
C GLY A 33 -2.35 10.89 -4.11
N GLY A 34 -2.48 9.58 -4.42
CA GLY A 34 -3.53 9.07 -5.31
C GLY A 34 -4.94 9.42 -4.85
N ALA A 35 -5.29 9.13 -3.60
CA ALA A 35 -6.63 9.41 -3.06
C ALA A 35 -6.93 10.92 -3.00
N GLY A 36 -5.95 11.72 -2.59
CA GLY A 36 -6.11 13.19 -2.56
C GLY A 36 -6.25 13.79 -3.95
N ALA A 37 -5.50 13.28 -4.94
CA ALA A 37 -5.65 13.72 -6.33
C ALA A 37 -7.03 13.36 -6.89
N CYS A 38 -7.54 12.15 -6.62
CA CYS A 38 -8.89 11.75 -7.03
C CYS A 38 -9.97 12.61 -6.35
N ALA A 39 -9.82 12.90 -5.06
CA ALA A 39 -10.74 13.77 -4.34
C ALA A 39 -10.73 15.20 -4.89
N ALA A 40 -9.55 15.76 -5.12
CA ALA A 40 -9.41 17.11 -5.65
C ALA A 40 -10.00 17.23 -7.07
N LEU A 41 -9.73 16.25 -7.92
CA LEU A 41 -10.22 16.23 -9.30
C LEU A 41 -11.75 16.09 -9.35
N GLU A 42 -12.34 15.20 -8.56
CA GLU A 42 -13.78 15.02 -8.47
C GLU A 42 -14.48 16.31 -7.99
N ALA A 43 -13.95 16.96 -6.95
CA ALA A 43 -14.51 18.20 -6.43
C ALA A 43 -14.37 19.36 -7.45
N ALA A 44 -13.22 19.50 -8.10
CA ALA A 44 -12.99 20.52 -9.12
C ALA A 44 -13.87 20.28 -10.36
N HIS A 45 -14.02 19.03 -10.80
CA HIS A 45 -14.93 18.67 -11.90
C HIS A 45 -16.40 19.03 -11.57
N ALA A 46 -16.79 18.92 -10.31
CA ALA A 46 -18.09 19.37 -9.83
C ALA A 46 -18.20 20.92 -9.70
N GLY A 47 -17.18 21.69 -10.09
CA GLY A 47 -17.18 23.15 -10.06
C GLY A 47 -16.91 23.77 -8.67
N ALA A 48 -16.43 22.99 -7.70
CA ALA A 48 -16.07 23.52 -6.38
C ALA A 48 -14.69 24.19 -6.39
N ALA A 49 -14.52 25.23 -5.57
CA ALA A 49 -13.21 25.81 -5.27
C ALA A 49 -12.42 24.82 -4.39
N VAL A 50 -11.31 24.29 -4.92
CA VAL A 50 -10.51 23.24 -4.25
C VAL A 50 -9.14 23.77 -3.90
N LEU A 51 -8.75 23.57 -2.63
CA LEU A 51 -7.37 23.77 -2.16
C LEU A 51 -6.78 22.44 -1.73
N VAL A 52 -5.66 22.07 -2.35
CA VAL A 52 -4.88 20.88 -1.99
C VAL A 52 -3.63 21.31 -1.22
N LEU A 53 -3.41 20.72 -0.03
CA LEU A 53 -2.24 20.98 0.81
C LEU A 53 -1.40 19.70 0.90
N ASP A 54 -0.13 19.75 0.53
CA ASP A 54 0.80 18.63 0.70
C ASP A 54 2.07 19.07 1.44
N CYS A 55 2.51 18.27 2.39
CA CYS A 55 3.71 18.56 3.19
C CYS A 55 5.03 18.52 2.38
N PHE A 56 5.00 17.93 1.18
CA PHE A 56 6.13 17.83 0.25
C PHE A 56 5.71 18.25 -1.16
N GLY A 57 6.39 17.76 -2.19
CA GLY A 57 6.10 18.06 -3.59
C GLY A 57 4.89 17.31 -4.19
N GLY A 58 4.17 16.52 -3.40
CA GLY A 58 3.08 15.67 -3.86
C GLY A 58 3.52 14.27 -4.31
N GLY A 59 2.56 13.44 -4.73
CA GLY A 59 2.75 12.06 -5.20
C GLY A 59 2.71 11.01 -4.10
N GLY A 60 3.22 11.32 -2.93
CA GLY A 60 3.22 10.43 -1.78
C GLY A 60 3.75 9.02 -2.09
N ALA A 61 3.18 8.01 -1.44
CA ALA A 61 3.50 6.61 -1.70
C ALA A 61 3.01 6.15 -3.09
N THR A 62 1.98 6.77 -3.64
CA THR A 62 1.40 6.46 -4.95
C THR A 62 2.43 6.59 -6.07
N ALA A 63 3.15 7.70 -6.13
CA ALA A 63 4.17 7.92 -7.16
C ALA A 63 5.36 6.95 -7.07
N ARG A 64 5.53 6.25 -5.95
CA ARG A 64 6.59 5.24 -5.73
C ARG A 64 6.09 3.80 -5.86
N SER A 65 4.79 3.60 -6.03
CA SER A 65 4.16 2.28 -6.15
C SER A 65 4.21 1.75 -7.59
N GLY A 66 3.74 0.53 -7.78
CA GLY A 66 3.52 -0.05 -9.11
C GLY A 66 2.46 0.67 -9.94
N GLY A 67 1.67 1.58 -9.37
CA GLY A 67 0.62 2.30 -10.09
C GLY A 67 -0.61 1.46 -10.44
N VAL A 68 -0.69 0.24 -9.96
CA VAL A 68 -1.73 -0.73 -10.32
C VAL A 68 -3.07 -0.36 -9.71
N VAL A 69 -4.13 -0.48 -10.51
CA VAL A 69 -5.54 -0.40 -10.07
C VAL A 69 -6.20 -1.77 -10.29
N TYR A 70 -6.92 -2.27 -9.29
CA TYR A 70 -7.65 -3.53 -9.39
C TYR A 70 -9.08 -3.25 -9.87
N ALA A 71 -9.42 -3.73 -11.06
CA ALA A 71 -10.72 -3.53 -11.69
C ALA A 71 -11.13 -4.75 -12.54
N GLY A 72 -12.41 -4.99 -12.71
CA GLY A 72 -12.93 -6.08 -13.54
C GLY A 72 -13.89 -5.57 -14.59
N GLU A 73 -14.15 -6.40 -15.63
CA GLU A 73 -15.09 -6.11 -16.72
C GLU A 73 -14.80 -4.80 -17.48
N THR A 74 -13.53 -4.42 -17.56
CA THR A 74 -13.11 -3.15 -18.17
C THR A 74 -13.08 -3.24 -19.70
N GLU A 75 -13.17 -2.07 -20.38
CA GLU A 75 -13.00 -1.98 -21.83
C GLU A 75 -11.62 -2.50 -22.27
N LEU A 76 -10.58 -2.26 -21.46
CA LEU A 76 -9.23 -2.78 -21.73
C LEU A 76 -9.21 -4.31 -21.75
N GLN A 77 -9.87 -4.97 -20.80
CA GLN A 77 -10.00 -6.43 -20.77
C GLN A 77 -10.77 -6.93 -22.01
N ARG A 78 -11.89 -6.31 -22.38
CA ARG A 78 -12.67 -6.69 -23.58
C ARG A 78 -11.83 -6.55 -24.84
N ARG A 79 -11.10 -5.45 -25.02
CA ARG A 79 -10.21 -5.24 -26.18
C ARG A 79 -9.04 -6.22 -26.21
N ALA A 80 -8.59 -6.69 -25.05
CA ALA A 80 -7.56 -7.74 -24.94
C ALA A 80 -8.12 -9.16 -25.12
N GLY A 81 -9.42 -9.33 -25.40
CA GLY A 81 -10.06 -10.64 -25.53
C GLY A 81 -10.30 -11.37 -24.20
N ILE A 82 -10.22 -10.66 -23.07
CA ILE A 82 -10.44 -11.22 -21.74
C ILE A 82 -11.92 -11.13 -21.38
N THR A 83 -12.50 -12.28 -21.02
CA THR A 83 -13.87 -12.35 -20.49
C THR A 83 -13.82 -12.29 -18.96
N ASP A 84 -14.36 -11.24 -18.38
CA ASP A 84 -14.52 -11.07 -16.93
C ASP A 84 -15.92 -10.54 -16.62
N SER A 85 -16.29 -10.49 -15.35
CA SER A 85 -17.50 -9.82 -14.87
C SER A 85 -17.29 -9.23 -13.47
N THR A 86 -18.00 -8.15 -13.19
CA THR A 86 -18.04 -7.53 -11.86
C THR A 86 -18.53 -8.50 -10.79
N GLY A 87 -19.43 -9.44 -11.15
CA GLY A 87 -19.90 -10.51 -10.27
C GLY A 87 -18.81 -11.53 -9.88
N GLU A 88 -17.96 -11.93 -10.83
CA GLU A 88 -16.82 -12.81 -10.52
C GLU A 88 -15.76 -12.07 -9.69
N MET A 89 -15.53 -10.79 -9.98
CA MET A 89 -14.67 -9.93 -9.15
C MET A 89 -15.20 -9.81 -7.72
N PHE A 90 -16.52 -9.64 -7.55
CA PHE A 90 -17.15 -9.55 -6.23
C PHE A 90 -16.94 -10.82 -5.39
N LYS A 91 -17.22 -12.00 -5.95
CA LYS A 91 -17.00 -13.28 -5.26
C LYS A 91 -15.55 -13.43 -4.78
N TYR A 92 -14.59 -13.05 -5.62
CA TYR A 92 -13.18 -13.06 -5.28
C TYR A 92 -12.84 -12.07 -4.15
N LEU A 93 -13.28 -10.81 -4.26
CA LEU A 93 -12.96 -9.76 -3.30
C LEU A 93 -13.63 -9.97 -1.93
N VAL A 94 -14.84 -10.50 -1.85
CA VAL A 94 -15.48 -10.85 -0.57
C VAL A 94 -14.59 -11.78 0.25
N ARG A 95 -13.97 -12.77 -0.41
CA ARG A 95 -13.02 -13.67 0.26
C ARG A 95 -11.73 -12.95 0.68
N GLU A 96 -11.13 -12.18 -0.22
CA GLU A 96 -9.82 -11.55 0.02
C GLU A 96 -9.88 -10.44 1.07
N LEU A 97 -10.96 -9.65 1.10
CA LEU A 97 -11.09 -8.47 1.96
C LEU A 97 -11.52 -8.79 3.40
N GLN A 98 -11.92 -10.04 3.67
CA GLN A 98 -12.20 -10.56 5.03
C GLN A 98 -13.24 -9.75 5.82
N GLY A 99 -14.27 -9.24 5.15
CA GLY A 99 -15.40 -8.55 5.80
C GLY A 99 -15.03 -7.23 6.49
N VAL A 100 -14.01 -6.53 6.03
CA VAL A 100 -13.60 -5.23 6.59
C VAL A 100 -14.59 -4.12 6.29
N VAL A 101 -15.28 -4.22 5.17
CA VAL A 101 -16.40 -3.35 4.77
C VAL A 101 -17.60 -4.22 4.43
N PRO A 102 -18.85 -3.70 4.49
CA PRO A 102 -20.05 -4.43 4.10
C PRO A 102 -20.00 -4.93 2.64
N GLU A 103 -20.63 -6.06 2.37
CA GLU A 103 -20.58 -6.69 1.03
C GLU A 103 -21.25 -5.84 -0.05
N ASP A 104 -22.29 -5.09 0.26
CA ASP A 104 -22.94 -4.15 -0.66
C ASP A 104 -21.97 -3.02 -1.10
N VAL A 105 -21.08 -2.58 -0.21
CA VAL A 105 -20.03 -1.62 -0.56
C VAL A 105 -18.97 -2.25 -1.46
N VAL A 106 -18.62 -3.53 -1.22
CA VAL A 106 -17.73 -4.29 -2.12
C VAL A 106 -18.39 -4.48 -3.49
N GLN A 107 -19.69 -4.81 -3.51
CA GLN A 107 -20.46 -4.93 -4.76
C GLN A 107 -20.47 -3.62 -5.55
N ARG A 108 -20.70 -2.48 -4.89
CA ARG A 108 -20.67 -1.15 -5.51
C ARG A 108 -19.29 -0.85 -6.09
N TYR A 109 -18.21 -1.10 -5.33
CA TYR A 109 -16.85 -0.96 -5.85
C TYR A 109 -16.63 -1.79 -7.12
N CYS A 110 -17.07 -3.06 -7.12
CA CYS A 110 -16.93 -3.93 -8.29
C CYS A 110 -17.71 -3.37 -9.50
N THR A 111 -18.94 -2.93 -9.29
CA THR A 111 -19.80 -2.36 -10.34
C THR A 111 -19.22 -1.06 -10.91
N ASP A 112 -18.60 -0.22 -10.07
CA ASP A 112 -18.04 1.07 -10.48
C ASP A 112 -16.62 0.95 -11.05
N SER A 113 -15.97 -0.20 -10.88
CA SER A 113 -14.54 -0.36 -11.22
C SER A 113 -14.23 -0.21 -12.72
N PRO A 114 -15.08 -0.67 -13.68
CA PRO A 114 -14.85 -0.38 -15.10
C PRO A 114 -14.80 1.12 -15.38
N GLY A 115 -15.82 1.86 -14.92
CA GLY A 115 -15.89 3.30 -15.07
C GLY A 115 -14.77 4.05 -14.36
N SER A 116 -14.16 3.47 -13.33
CA SER A 116 -12.97 4.04 -12.68
C SER A 116 -11.74 3.98 -13.58
N ILE A 117 -11.59 2.93 -14.38
CA ILE A 117 -10.49 2.84 -15.37
C ILE A 117 -10.74 3.83 -16.51
N ASP A 118 -11.97 3.91 -17.03
CA ASP A 118 -12.33 4.88 -18.08
C ASP A 118 -12.08 6.30 -17.60
N TRP A 119 -12.50 6.62 -16.38
CA TRP A 119 -12.24 7.92 -15.75
C TRP A 119 -10.73 8.24 -15.66
N LEU A 120 -9.88 7.27 -15.33
CA LEU A 120 -8.42 7.46 -15.32
C LEU A 120 -7.87 7.73 -16.71
N VAL A 121 -8.37 7.02 -17.74
CA VAL A 121 -7.98 7.22 -19.14
C VAL A 121 -8.36 8.63 -19.61
N ASP A 122 -9.57 9.08 -19.30
CA ASP A 122 -10.06 10.43 -19.63
C ASP A 122 -9.21 11.53 -18.99
N HIS A 123 -8.57 11.21 -17.85
CA HIS A 123 -7.66 12.12 -17.15
C HIS A 123 -6.17 11.86 -17.43
N GLY A 124 -5.88 11.16 -18.54
CA GLY A 124 -4.53 11.05 -19.11
C GLY A 124 -3.67 9.89 -18.61
N VAL A 125 -4.22 8.97 -17.81
CA VAL A 125 -3.51 7.73 -17.47
C VAL A 125 -3.55 6.80 -18.69
N ARG A 126 -2.39 6.29 -19.10
CA ARG A 126 -2.27 5.45 -20.30
C ARG A 126 -2.14 3.98 -19.93
N TYR A 127 -2.88 3.16 -20.66
CA TYR A 127 -2.85 1.70 -20.57
C TYR A 127 -2.77 1.10 -21.98
N ASN A 128 -2.16 -0.08 -22.11
CA ASN A 128 -2.23 -0.91 -23.32
C ASN A 128 -3.12 -2.13 -23.09
N THR A 129 -3.32 -2.94 -24.13
CA THR A 129 -4.11 -4.17 -24.08
C THR A 129 -3.25 -5.43 -23.99
N GLU A 130 -1.96 -5.30 -23.70
CA GLU A 130 -1.07 -6.43 -23.50
C GLU A 130 -1.37 -7.12 -22.17
N VAL A 131 -1.35 -8.45 -22.18
CA VAL A 131 -1.74 -9.30 -21.06
C VAL A 131 -0.58 -10.18 -20.63
N CYS A 132 -0.19 -10.10 -19.37
CA CYS A 132 0.68 -11.10 -18.75
C CYS A 132 -0.20 -12.22 -18.17
N LEU A 133 -0.19 -13.38 -18.81
CA LEU A 133 -0.94 -14.55 -18.35
C LEU A 133 -0.19 -15.35 -17.28
N ASP A 134 1.11 -15.17 -17.15
CA ASP A 134 1.89 -15.81 -16.12
C ASP A 134 1.59 -15.18 -14.75
N LYS A 135 1.68 -16.00 -13.71
CA LYS A 135 1.58 -15.48 -12.35
C LYS A 135 2.80 -14.64 -12.03
N THR A 136 2.59 -13.39 -11.75
CA THR A 136 3.67 -12.45 -11.41
C THR A 136 3.20 -11.42 -10.40
N ASP A 137 4.11 -10.93 -9.56
CA ASP A 137 3.81 -9.81 -8.66
C ASP A 137 3.72 -8.47 -9.40
N TYR A 138 4.44 -8.38 -10.53
CA TYR A 138 4.46 -7.19 -11.36
C TYR A 138 5.01 -7.55 -12.75
N PRO A 139 4.28 -7.27 -13.83
CA PRO A 139 4.69 -7.63 -15.17
C PRO A 139 5.96 -6.90 -15.61
N ALA A 140 6.88 -7.63 -16.22
CA ALA A 140 8.21 -7.15 -16.58
C ALA A 140 8.30 -6.61 -18.02
N GLY A 141 7.40 -7.08 -18.90
CA GLY A 141 7.42 -6.77 -20.34
C GLY A 141 6.72 -5.46 -20.70
N GLY A 142 5.97 -4.88 -19.79
CA GLY A 142 5.23 -3.64 -20.05
C GLY A 142 3.71 -3.83 -20.14
N GLU A 143 3.24 -5.06 -19.98
CA GLU A 143 1.83 -5.44 -20.05
C GLU A 143 1.00 -4.65 -19.03
N SER A 144 -0.16 -4.17 -19.47
CA SER A 144 -1.07 -3.44 -18.59
C SER A 144 -2.00 -4.36 -17.81
N LEU A 145 -2.31 -5.56 -18.32
CA LEU A 145 -3.26 -6.49 -17.69
C LEU A 145 -2.52 -7.70 -17.12
N TYR A 146 -2.79 -8.06 -15.85
CA TYR A 146 -2.16 -9.22 -15.23
C TYR A 146 -2.93 -9.73 -13.99
N PHE A 147 -2.62 -10.94 -13.55
CA PHE A 147 -3.14 -11.53 -12.31
C PHE A 147 -2.39 -10.94 -11.11
N ALA A 148 -3.06 -10.10 -10.34
CA ALA A 148 -2.45 -9.27 -9.31
C ALA A 148 -2.55 -9.86 -7.88
N GLY A 149 -3.17 -11.03 -7.72
CA GLY A 149 -3.39 -11.69 -6.43
C GLY A 149 -3.41 -13.21 -6.50
N ASN A 150 -4.38 -13.80 -5.82
CA ASN A 150 -4.56 -15.24 -5.70
C ASN A 150 -5.55 -15.83 -6.72
N GLU A 151 -5.93 -15.11 -7.77
CA GLU A 151 -7.01 -15.47 -8.69
C GLU A 151 -6.83 -16.87 -9.29
N LYS A 152 -5.59 -17.30 -9.55
CA LYS A 152 -5.26 -18.61 -10.11
C LYS A 152 -5.10 -19.73 -9.09
N ARG A 153 -5.14 -19.44 -7.80
CA ARG A 153 -5.10 -20.50 -6.78
C ARG A 153 -6.35 -21.36 -6.88
N ALA A 154 -6.17 -22.68 -6.77
CA ALA A 154 -7.25 -23.64 -6.95
C ALA A 154 -8.47 -23.37 -6.03
N ASP A 155 -8.22 -23.00 -4.78
CA ASP A 155 -9.25 -22.68 -3.79
C ASP A 155 -9.97 -21.34 -4.06
N HIS A 156 -9.36 -20.41 -4.78
CA HIS A 156 -9.96 -19.15 -5.24
C HIS A 156 -10.66 -19.34 -6.58
N ALA A 157 -10.03 -20.07 -7.50
CA ALA A 157 -10.61 -20.41 -8.80
C ALA A 157 -11.88 -21.26 -8.70
N ALA A 158 -12.04 -22.01 -7.60
CA ALA A 158 -13.28 -22.75 -7.30
C ALA A 158 -14.46 -21.83 -6.91
N ILE A 159 -14.19 -20.59 -6.47
CA ILE A 159 -15.23 -19.63 -6.02
C ILE A 159 -15.53 -18.60 -7.12
N ALA A 160 -14.47 -18.11 -7.78
CA ALA A 160 -14.56 -17.07 -8.78
C ALA A 160 -13.69 -17.42 -9.99
N ARG A 161 -14.20 -17.19 -11.19
CA ARG A 161 -13.43 -17.38 -12.42
C ARG A 161 -12.19 -16.47 -12.41
N PRO A 162 -10.97 -17.02 -12.59
CA PRO A 162 -9.76 -16.22 -12.68
C PRO A 162 -9.78 -15.27 -13.86
N ALA A 163 -9.42 -14.01 -13.63
CA ALA A 163 -9.23 -13.02 -14.69
C ALA A 163 -8.09 -12.05 -14.29
N PRO A 164 -7.32 -11.52 -15.27
CA PRO A 164 -6.28 -10.53 -15.02
C PRO A 164 -6.92 -9.17 -14.73
N ARG A 165 -7.08 -8.83 -13.46
CA ARG A 165 -7.75 -7.61 -12.96
C ARG A 165 -6.80 -6.51 -12.52
N GLY A 166 -5.49 -6.77 -12.46
CA GLY A 166 -4.48 -5.73 -12.23
C GLY A 166 -4.32 -4.89 -13.50
N HIS A 167 -4.56 -3.55 -13.38
CA HIS A 167 -4.38 -2.58 -14.45
C HIS A 167 -3.16 -1.73 -14.13
N ARG A 168 -2.06 -1.95 -14.83
CA ARG A 168 -0.79 -1.25 -14.70
C ARG A 168 -0.68 -0.17 -15.78
N PRO A 169 -0.47 1.12 -15.42
CA PRO A 169 -0.20 2.17 -16.41
C PRO A 169 1.05 1.87 -17.24
N GLU A 170 1.08 2.37 -18.46
CA GLU A 170 2.27 2.30 -19.32
C GLU A 170 3.47 3.02 -18.71
N GLY A 171 4.64 2.49 -18.97
CA GLY A 171 5.92 3.10 -18.56
C GLY A 171 6.93 2.06 -18.06
N PRO A 172 8.19 2.46 -17.90
CA PRO A 172 9.26 1.59 -17.44
C PRO A 172 9.22 1.42 -15.91
N GLY A 173 9.54 0.23 -15.42
CA GLY A 173 9.64 -0.07 -13.99
C GLY A 173 8.32 0.11 -13.24
N PHE A 174 8.38 0.63 -12.02
CA PHE A 174 7.18 0.96 -11.23
C PHE A 174 6.51 2.23 -11.77
N THR A 175 5.26 2.11 -12.21
CA THR A 175 4.55 3.15 -12.98
C THR A 175 3.63 4.05 -12.14
N GLY A 176 3.74 4.01 -10.82
CA GLY A 176 2.97 4.91 -9.95
C GLY A 176 3.24 6.40 -10.20
N HIS A 177 4.45 6.72 -10.68
CA HIS A 177 4.78 8.09 -11.09
C HIS A 177 3.99 8.53 -12.33
N ALA A 178 3.78 7.64 -13.30
CA ALA A 178 2.99 7.92 -14.50
C ALA A 178 1.51 8.13 -14.14
N TYR A 179 0.96 7.23 -13.29
CA TYR A 179 -0.37 7.37 -12.72
C TYR A 179 -0.57 8.74 -12.04
N PHE A 180 0.32 9.08 -11.11
CA PHE A 180 0.19 10.32 -10.35
C PHE A 180 0.41 11.58 -11.19
N SER A 181 1.37 11.57 -12.12
CA SER A 181 1.65 12.72 -12.99
C SER A 181 0.46 13.08 -13.86
N ALA A 182 -0.26 12.09 -14.39
CA ALA A 182 -1.49 12.31 -15.15
C ALA A 182 -2.56 12.98 -14.28
N LEU A 183 -2.84 12.42 -13.10
CA LEU A 183 -3.83 12.98 -12.18
C LEU A 183 -3.44 14.39 -11.69
N ARG A 184 -2.16 14.64 -11.39
CA ARG A 184 -1.67 15.98 -11.02
C ARG A 184 -1.96 16.99 -12.11
N SER A 185 -1.67 16.65 -13.37
CA SER A 185 -1.93 17.52 -14.51
C SER A 185 -3.43 17.80 -14.67
N ALA A 186 -4.26 16.78 -14.52
CA ALA A 186 -5.71 16.93 -14.58
C ALA A 186 -6.26 17.82 -13.44
N VAL A 187 -5.81 17.61 -12.19
CA VAL A 187 -6.20 18.44 -11.04
C VAL A 187 -5.92 19.92 -11.28
N ILE A 188 -4.71 20.24 -11.80
CA ILE A 188 -4.32 21.61 -12.11
C ILE A 188 -5.14 22.17 -13.29
N ALA A 189 -5.36 21.38 -14.34
CA ALA A 189 -6.12 21.77 -15.52
C ALA A 189 -7.60 22.07 -15.18
N HIS A 190 -8.16 21.43 -14.16
CA HIS A 190 -9.52 21.68 -13.67
C HIS A 190 -9.59 22.83 -12.64
N GLY A 191 -8.52 23.59 -12.46
CA GLY A 191 -8.52 24.82 -11.68
C GLY A 191 -8.35 24.65 -10.17
N ALA A 192 -8.02 23.45 -9.68
CA ALA A 192 -7.70 23.29 -8.26
C ALA A 192 -6.38 23.99 -7.90
N THR A 193 -6.36 24.70 -6.78
CA THR A 193 -5.14 25.31 -6.23
C THR A 193 -4.36 24.25 -5.46
N VAL A 194 -3.11 24.01 -5.87
CA VAL A 194 -2.22 23.04 -5.21
C VAL A 194 -1.09 23.78 -4.52
N MET A 195 -1.05 23.67 -3.19
CA MET A 195 -0.01 24.23 -2.35
C MET A 195 0.85 23.10 -1.77
N THR A 196 2.05 22.96 -2.31
CA THR A 196 3.07 22.02 -1.84
C THR A 196 3.90 22.63 -0.71
N HIS A 197 4.66 21.78 0.05
CA HIS A 197 5.46 22.24 1.18
C HIS A 197 4.62 22.98 2.23
N ALA A 198 3.37 22.55 2.37
CA ALA A 198 2.36 23.06 3.29
C ALA A 198 1.90 21.89 4.21
N ARG A 199 2.46 21.83 5.41
CA ARG A 199 2.12 20.80 6.38
C ARG A 199 0.96 21.26 7.25
N VAL A 200 -0.18 20.58 7.15
CA VAL A 200 -1.29 20.77 8.08
C VAL A 200 -0.89 20.27 9.45
N VAL A 201 -0.96 21.13 10.46
CA VAL A 201 -0.56 20.84 11.83
C VAL A 201 -1.75 20.71 12.78
N ARG A 202 -2.90 21.31 12.47
CA ARG A 202 -4.14 21.14 13.23
C ARG A 202 -5.39 21.43 12.42
N LEU A 203 -6.51 20.89 12.88
CA LEU A 203 -7.85 21.21 12.38
C LEU A 203 -8.42 22.41 13.13
N VAL A 204 -9.35 23.11 12.49
CA VAL A 204 -10.12 24.19 13.11
C VAL A 204 -11.57 23.74 13.22
N GLN A 205 -12.13 23.81 14.45
CA GLN A 205 -13.52 23.48 14.76
C GLN A 205 -14.30 24.71 15.20
N ASP A 206 -15.56 24.78 14.81
CA ASP A 206 -16.51 25.76 15.34
C ASP A 206 -17.07 25.34 16.71
N ALA A 207 -17.96 26.18 17.28
CA ALA A 207 -18.59 25.92 18.58
C ALA A 207 -19.48 24.66 18.59
N ALA A 208 -20.00 24.24 17.43
CA ALA A 208 -20.80 23.02 17.29
C ALA A 208 -19.93 21.75 17.13
N GLY A 209 -18.59 21.90 17.08
CA GLY A 209 -17.65 20.81 16.87
C GLY A 209 -17.46 20.42 15.40
N ALA A 210 -18.05 21.15 14.45
CA ALA A 210 -17.82 20.88 13.03
C ALA A 210 -16.42 21.35 12.62
N VAL A 211 -15.76 20.58 11.77
CA VAL A 211 -14.47 20.97 11.16
C VAL A 211 -14.76 21.97 10.03
N ILE A 212 -14.20 23.17 10.16
CA ILE A 212 -14.44 24.31 9.26
C ILE A 212 -13.17 24.79 8.55
N GLY A 213 -12.03 24.15 8.82
CA GLY A 213 -10.77 24.50 8.17
C GLY A 213 -9.56 23.82 8.80
N VAL A 214 -8.40 24.30 8.37
CA VAL A 214 -7.09 23.79 8.81
C VAL A 214 -6.11 24.94 9.08
N GLU A 215 -5.11 24.67 9.91
CA GLU A 215 -3.91 25.50 10.00
C GLU A 215 -2.70 24.70 9.52
N ALA A 216 -1.89 25.31 8.65
CA ALA A 216 -0.72 24.70 8.05
C ALA A 216 0.54 25.53 8.27
N LEU A 217 1.70 24.86 8.32
CA LEU A 217 3.03 25.46 8.19
C LEU A 217 3.41 25.45 6.71
N VAL A 218 3.47 26.62 6.09
CA VAL A 218 3.79 26.81 4.68
C VAL A 218 5.24 27.26 4.55
N LEU A 219 6.07 26.48 3.84
CA LEU A 219 7.47 26.81 3.62
C LEU A 219 7.63 27.79 2.46
N PRO A 220 8.51 28.81 2.59
CA PRO A 220 8.86 29.68 1.50
C PRO A 220 9.69 28.94 0.43
N GLU A 221 9.58 29.34 -0.84
CA GLU A 221 10.20 28.64 -1.98
C GLU A 221 11.71 28.48 -1.86
N GLN A 222 12.40 29.40 -1.19
CA GLN A 222 13.84 29.38 -1.00
C GLN A 222 14.37 28.10 -0.31
N VAL A 223 13.50 27.45 0.49
CA VAL A 223 13.90 26.22 1.22
C VAL A 223 13.37 24.92 0.56
N TRP A 224 12.51 25.01 -0.46
CA TRP A 224 11.90 23.83 -1.09
C TRP A 224 12.93 22.82 -1.59
N LYS A 225 13.94 23.27 -2.34
CA LYS A 225 15.00 22.37 -2.85
C LYS A 225 15.73 21.63 -1.73
N ARG A 226 15.92 22.28 -0.57
CA ARG A 226 16.55 21.65 0.58
C ARG A 226 15.63 20.64 1.26
N HIS A 227 14.35 20.98 1.37
CA HIS A 227 13.31 20.12 1.93
C HIS A 227 13.09 18.87 1.06
N ASP A 228 13.00 19.02 -0.26
CA ASP A 228 12.87 17.91 -1.21
C ASP A 228 14.06 16.94 -1.17
N ARG A 229 15.30 17.46 -1.06
CA ARG A 229 16.49 16.61 -0.92
C ARG A 229 16.44 15.74 0.32
N LEU A 230 15.87 16.22 1.42
CA LEU A 230 15.71 15.43 2.65
C LEU A 230 14.67 14.32 2.44
N CYS A 231 13.58 14.64 1.74
CA CYS A 231 12.54 13.68 1.36
C CYS A 231 13.06 12.59 0.41
N ALA A 232 13.86 12.99 -0.60
CA ALA A 232 14.42 12.08 -1.58
C ALA A 232 15.45 11.09 -1.00
N ARG A 233 16.13 11.44 0.11
CA ARG A 233 17.06 10.54 0.82
C ARG A 233 16.38 9.32 1.41
N VAL A 234 15.08 9.41 1.66
CA VAL A 234 14.24 8.32 2.17
C VAL A 234 13.60 7.61 0.98
N GLY A 235 14.42 6.87 0.26
CA GLY A 235 13.96 6.05 -0.88
C GLY A 235 13.60 4.63 -0.44
N LEU A 236 13.21 3.81 -1.42
CA LEU A 236 13.00 2.36 -1.31
C LEU A 236 14.35 1.63 -1.07
N ARG A 237 15.04 1.94 0.01
CA ARG A 237 16.35 1.37 0.32
C ARG A 237 16.31 0.69 1.68
N PRO A 238 16.63 -0.61 1.78
CA PRO A 238 16.98 -1.23 3.04
C PRO A 238 18.23 -0.51 3.59
N PHE A 239 18.48 -0.59 4.89
CA PHE A 239 19.62 0.02 5.57
C PHE A 239 19.55 1.52 5.86
N ASN A 240 18.46 2.21 5.57
CA ASN A 240 18.37 3.66 5.71
C ASN A 240 17.57 4.17 6.91
N ALA A 241 17.21 3.32 7.89
CA ALA A 241 16.43 3.77 9.05
C ALA A 241 17.07 4.96 9.75
N GLY A 242 18.38 4.93 9.98
CA GLY A 242 19.12 6.04 10.56
C GLY A 242 19.16 7.29 9.67
N VAL A 243 19.30 7.13 8.36
CA VAL A 243 19.26 8.24 7.39
C VAL A 243 17.84 8.81 7.30
N ALA A 244 16.83 7.94 7.27
CA ALA A 244 15.43 8.34 7.27
C ALA A 244 15.07 9.18 8.52
N ARG A 245 15.48 8.71 9.69
CA ARG A 245 15.30 9.44 10.96
C ARG A 245 15.98 10.81 10.94
N ARG A 246 17.26 10.88 10.56
CA ARG A 246 17.99 12.15 10.46
C ARG A 246 17.37 13.11 9.43
N SER A 247 16.96 12.59 8.28
CA SER A 247 16.33 13.41 7.24
C SER A 247 14.98 13.95 7.69
N ARG A 248 14.18 13.15 8.43
CA ARG A 248 12.92 13.60 9.00
C ARG A 248 13.13 14.71 10.01
N LEU A 249 14.04 14.52 10.98
CA LEU A 249 14.37 15.54 11.98
C LEU A 249 14.86 16.84 11.33
N ALA A 250 15.66 16.73 10.26
CA ALA A 250 16.10 17.90 9.51
C ALA A 250 14.98 18.59 8.75
N ALA A 251 14.04 17.83 8.14
CA ALA A 251 12.86 18.39 7.49
C ALA A 251 11.96 19.11 8.51
N ARG A 252 11.71 18.51 9.67
CA ARG A 252 10.94 19.13 10.75
C ARG A 252 11.58 20.41 11.31
N ARG A 253 12.90 20.43 11.43
CA ARG A 253 13.63 21.65 11.82
C ARG A 253 13.46 22.77 10.79
N LEU A 254 13.49 22.45 9.50
CA LEU A 254 13.21 23.43 8.44
C LEU A 254 11.79 23.96 8.53
N GLU A 255 10.81 23.06 8.71
CA GLU A 255 9.41 23.42 8.87
C GLU A 255 9.18 24.31 10.10
N ALA A 256 9.81 23.99 11.23
CA ALA A 256 9.69 24.80 12.45
C ALA A 256 10.41 26.16 12.35
N GLN A 257 11.53 26.23 11.61
CA GLN A 257 12.32 27.45 11.48
C GLN A 257 11.78 28.44 10.45
N PHE A 258 11.24 27.93 9.32
CA PHE A 258 10.89 28.74 8.15
C PHE A 258 9.41 28.67 7.80
N GLY A 259 8.65 27.77 8.44
CA GLY A 259 7.22 27.61 8.15
C GLY A 259 6.40 28.77 8.70
N GLU A 260 5.64 29.41 7.81
CA GLU A 260 4.66 30.42 8.19
C GLU A 260 3.33 29.73 8.50
N ARG A 261 2.69 30.10 9.61
CA ARG A 261 1.35 29.60 9.94
C ARG A 261 0.32 30.30 9.10
N ARG A 262 -0.45 29.50 8.34
CA ARG A 262 -1.56 29.96 7.53
C ARG A 262 -2.81 29.15 7.81
N ARG A 263 -3.96 29.80 7.78
CA ARG A 263 -5.27 29.18 8.04
C ARG A 263 -6.11 29.19 6.77
N PHE A 264 -6.70 28.04 6.48
CA PHE A 264 -7.54 27.88 5.30
C PHE A 264 -8.92 27.39 5.72
N ARG A 265 -9.94 28.16 5.34
CA ARG A 265 -11.35 27.84 5.58
C ARG A 265 -11.84 26.82 4.56
N ALA A 266 -12.61 25.82 5.01
CA ALA A 266 -13.26 24.83 4.17
C ALA A 266 -14.77 24.91 4.38
N LEU A 267 -15.51 25.39 3.37
CA LEU A 267 -16.96 25.59 3.47
C LEU A 267 -17.72 24.26 3.50
N GLY A 268 -17.33 23.31 2.66
CA GLY A 268 -17.87 21.95 2.58
C GLY A 268 -17.17 20.97 3.50
N GLY A 269 -15.87 21.15 3.76
CA GLY A 269 -15.12 20.32 4.69
C GLY A 269 -13.69 20.02 4.28
N VAL A 270 -13.02 19.27 5.13
CA VAL A 270 -11.64 18.84 5.02
C VAL A 270 -11.59 17.35 4.70
N ILE A 271 -10.84 16.96 3.67
CA ILE A 271 -10.60 15.55 3.30
C ILE A 271 -9.17 15.16 3.67
N LEU A 272 -9.01 14.26 4.63
CA LEU A 272 -7.70 13.73 5.04
C LEU A 272 -7.29 12.58 4.11
N ALA A 273 -6.26 12.79 3.30
CA ALA A 273 -5.72 11.83 2.32
C ALA A 273 -4.20 11.68 2.43
N THR A 274 -3.65 11.80 3.66
CA THR A 274 -2.20 11.85 3.95
C THR A 274 -1.51 10.49 3.89
N GLY A 275 -2.26 9.40 3.68
CA GLY A 275 -1.76 8.03 3.72
C GLY A 275 -1.67 7.47 5.15
N GLY A 276 -0.94 6.36 5.31
CA GLY A 276 -0.81 5.66 6.59
C GLY A 276 0.32 6.19 7.47
N TYR A 277 0.79 5.33 8.40
CA TYR A 277 1.77 5.69 9.42
C TYR A 277 3.07 4.84 9.38
N ALA A 278 3.37 4.21 8.24
CA ALA A 278 4.54 3.33 8.09
C ALA A 278 5.89 4.04 8.41
N SER A 279 5.93 5.35 8.33
CA SER A 279 7.09 6.17 8.67
C SER A 279 7.08 6.69 10.11
N ASN A 280 6.17 6.23 10.97
CA ASN A 280 6.07 6.62 12.37
C ASN A 280 6.38 5.43 13.29
N PRO A 281 7.62 5.29 13.80
CA PRO A 281 8.01 4.18 14.67
C PRO A 281 7.24 4.10 15.98
N ASP A 282 6.74 5.22 16.51
CA ASP A 282 5.96 5.22 17.76
C ASP A 282 4.59 4.60 17.53
N MET A 283 3.92 4.96 16.42
CA MET A 283 2.66 4.33 16.03
C MET A 283 2.87 2.85 15.70
N LEU A 284 3.95 2.50 15.00
CA LEU A 284 4.28 1.09 14.72
C LEU A 284 4.50 0.30 16.01
N ARG A 285 5.26 0.82 16.98
CA ARG A 285 5.45 0.16 18.28
C ARG A 285 4.15 0.03 19.07
N ARG A 286 3.29 1.03 19.03
CA ARG A 286 1.99 1.02 19.75
C ARG A 286 1.02 0.00 19.16
N HIS A 287 0.89 -0.02 17.84
CA HIS A 287 -0.14 -0.80 17.17
C HIS A 287 0.34 -2.15 16.64
N ASN A 288 1.66 -2.31 16.43
CA ASN A 288 2.27 -3.50 15.83
C ASN A 288 3.51 -3.98 16.61
N PRO A 289 3.42 -4.19 17.94
CA PRO A 289 4.59 -4.48 18.78
C PRO A 289 5.34 -5.73 18.33
N GLY A 290 4.66 -6.76 17.83
CA GLY A 290 5.26 -8.04 17.41
C GLY A 290 6.21 -7.93 16.22
N ILE A 291 6.00 -6.95 15.32
CA ILE A 291 6.82 -6.76 14.14
C ILE A 291 7.68 -5.49 14.21
N ALA A 292 7.38 -4.59 15.13
CA ALA A 292 8.03 -3.27 15.24
C ALA A 292 9.56 -3.35 15.34
N ALA A 293 10.09 -4.39 16.01
CA ALA A 293 11.53 -4.63 16.11
C ALA A 293 12.21 -4.93 14.77
N HIS A 294 11.46 -5.36 13.77
CA HIS A 294 11.96 -5.76 12.45
C HIS A 294 11.76 -4.67 11.37
N THR A 295 10.95 -3.64 11.65
CA THR A 295 10.57 -2.64 10.64
C THR A 295 11.74 -1.83 10.10
N ASP A 296 12.81 -1.65 10.86
CA ASP A 296 14.02 -0.95 10.42
C ASP A 296 14.81 -1.74 9.35
N ALA A 297 14.65 -3.06 9.29
CA ALA A 297 15.23 -3.91 8.26
C ALA A 297 14.38 -3.99 6.99
N MET A 298 13.11 -3.58 7.05
CA MET A 298 12.18 -3.63 5.91
C MET A 298 12.24 -2.37 5.05
N ILE A 299 11.79 -2.51 3.81
CA ILE A 299 11.58 -1.39 2.89
C ILE A 299 10.16 -0.86 3.07
N HIS A 300 10.04 0.36 3.52
CA HIS A 300 8.73 1.00 3.66
C HIS A 300 8.23 1.48 2.29
N LEU A 301 7.12 0.91 1.79
CA LEU A 301 6.39 1.41 0.62
C LEU A 301 5.61 2.68 1.02
N ALA A 302 6.37 3.69 1.42
CA ALA A 302 5.88 4.92 2.02
C ALA A 302 6.83 6.08 1.73
N THR A 303 6.41 7.29 2.07
CA THR A 303 7.25 8.50 2.09
C THR A 303 7.39 9.00 3.52
N LEU A 304 8.19 10.04 3.76
CA LEU A 304 8.24 10.72 5.07
C LEU A 304 6.87 11.27 5.48
N GLY A 305 6.00 11.58 4.53
CA GLY A 305 4.63 12.05 4.78
C GLY A 305 3.66 10.95 5.22
N CYS A 306 4.03 9.66 5.12
CA CYS A 306 3.24 8.56 5.71
C CYS A 306 3.56 8.42 7.21
N ASP A 307 3.44 9.50 7.96
CA ASP A 307 3.81 9.64 9.37
C ASP A 307 2.61 9.53 10.33
N GLY A 308 1.42 9.27 9.80
CA GLY A 308 0.18 9.16 10.59
C GLY A 308 -0.43 10.51 10.97
N SER A 309 0.12 11.63 10.49
CA SER A 309 -0.39 12.97 10.84
C SER A 309 -1.88 13.14 10.56
N GLY A 310 -2.39 12.70 9.41
CA GLY A 310 -3.84 12.79 9.14
C GLY A 310 -4.69 11.96 10.08
N ILE A 311 -4.22 10.77 10.50
CA ILE A 311 -4.92 9.95 11.51
C ILE A 311 -4.95 10.70 12.84
N LEU A 312 -3.82 11.26 13.27
CA LEU A 312 -3.73 12.03 14.51
C LEU A 312 -4.56 13.32 14.46
N LEU A 313 -4.61 14.00 13.31
CA LEU A 313 -5.50 15.14 13.09
C LEU A 313 -6.97 14.75 13.28
N GLY A 314 -7.41 13.65 12.68
CA GLY A 314 -8.77 13.14 12.88
C GLY A 314 -9.06 12.79 14.34
N GLN A 315 -8.12 12.13 15.03
CA GLN A 315 -8.24 11.82 16.45
C GLN A 315 -8.29 13.06 17.34
N SER A 316 -7.62 14.16 16.96
CA SER A 316 -7.62 15.43 17.73
C SER A 316 -9.01 16.06 17.85
N VAL A 317 -9.95 15.68 16.99
CA VAL A 317 -11.35 16.12 17.00
C VAL A 317 -12.33 14.99 17.37
N GLY A 318 -11.82 13.89 17.92
CA GLY A 318 -12.66 12.77 18.40
C GLY A 318 -12.83 11.64 17.39
N GLY A 319 -12.14 11.68 16.24
CA GLY A 319 -12.22 10.60 15.23
C GLY A 319 -11.78 9.25 15.77
N GLY A 320 -12.58 8.21 15.52
CA GLY A 320 -12.26 6.82 15.81
C GLY A 320 -11.20 6.27 14.84
N VAL A 321 -10.53 5.20 15.24
CA VAL A 321 -9.56 4.47 14.41
C VAL A 321 -9.87 2.99 14.40
N GLY A 322 -9.57 2.31 13.30
CA GLY A 322 -9.76 0.88 13.16
C GLY A 322 -8.63 0.19 12.41
N CYS A 323 -8.51 -1.11 12.61
CA CYS A 323 -7.54 -1.97 11.93
C CYS A 323 -6.07 -1.51 12.05
N MET A 324 -5.73 -0.75 13.08
CA MET A 324 -4.39 -0.17 13.25
C MET A 324 -3.30 -1.23 13.44
N GLU A 325 -3.66 -2.43 13.89
CA GLU A 325 -2.77 -3.58 14.05
C GLU A 325 -2.38 -4.21 12.70
N ASN A 326 -3.04 -3.84 11.60
CA ASN A 326 -2.82 -4.50 10.32
C ASN A 326 -1.73 -3.83 9.49
N LEU A 327 -0.80 -4.65 9.05
CA LEU A 327 0.26 -4.31 8.11
C LEU A 327 0.19 -5.21 6.88
N GLN A 328 0.47 -4.66 5.73
CA GLN A 328 0.86 -5.48 4.59
C GLN A 328 2.37 -5.66 4.62
N ILE A 329 2.78 -6.91 4.65
CA ILE A 329 4.19 -7.33 4.55
C ILE A 329 4.29 -8.15 3.28
N VAL A 330 5.15 -7.73 2.37
CA VAL A 330 5.32 -8.41 1.07
C VAL A 330 6.70 -9.01 1.02
N ARG A 331 6.76 -10.33 0.91
CA ARG A 331 8.01 -11.06 0.71
C ARG A 331 8.04 -11.65 -0.69
N ASN A 332 8.79 -11.03 -1.57
CA ASN A 332 8.93 -11.52 -2.93
C ASN A 332 9.65 -12.86 -2.98
N LEU A 333 8.99 -13.84 -3.62
CA LEU A 333 9.58 -15.10 -4.05
C LEU A 333 9.76 -15.11 -5.59
N THR A 334 10.18 -13.97 -6.14
CA THR A 334 10.45 -13.78 -7.56
C THR A 334 11.96 -13.76 -7.79
N PRO A 335 12.50 -14.44 -8.82
CA PRO A 335 11.79 -15.12 -9.93
C PRO A 335 11.23 -16.50 -9.55
N ASP A 336 10.39 -17.05 -10.44
CA ASP A 336 9.58 -18.25 -10.25
C ASP A 336 10.31 -19.48 -9.64
N PRO A 337 11.57 -19.81 -9.97
CA PRO A 337 12.23 -20.94 -9.32
C PRO A 337 12.32 -20.84 -7.80
N LEU A 338 12.21 -19.64 -7.21
CA LEU A 338 12.15 -19.48 -5.75
C LEU A 338 10.84 -20.03 -5.17
N ARG A 339 9.73 -19.95 -5.90
CA ARG A 339 8.43 -20.50 -5.48
C ARG A 339 8.43 -22.04 -5.45
N CYS A 340 9.34 -22.68 -6.17
CA CYS A 340 9.49 -24.14 -6.13
C CYS A 340 10.09 -24.67 -4.80
N GLY A 341 10.68 -23.81 -3.99
CA GLY A 341 11.21 -24.15 -2.67
C GLY A 341 10.14 -24.39 -1.62
N LEU A 342 10.56 -24.69 -0.39
CA LEU A 342 9.70 -24.85 0.79
C LEU A 342 10.00 -23.78 1.82
N LEU A 343 8.98 -23.06 2.29
CA LEU A 343 9.09 -22.13 3.39
C LEU A 343 8.93 -22.87 4.73
N VAL A 344 9.96 -22.80 5.56
CA VAL A 344 9.95 -23.39 6.90
C VAL A 344 10.23 -22.33 7.96
N ASN A 345 9.57 -22.46 9.11
CA ASN A 345 9.79 -21.61 10.28
C ASN A 345 11.06 -22.01 11.06
N ARG A 346 11.30 -21.36 12.21
CA ARG A 346 12.46 -21.65 13.06
C ARG A 346 12.50 -23.06 13.65
N GLN A 347 11.40 -23.81 13.61
CA GLN A 347 11.33 -25.22 14.01
C GLN A 347 11.57 -26.19 12.83
N GLY A 348 11.70 -25.69 11.61
CA GLY A 348 11.79 -26.50 10.41
C GLY A 348 10.44 -26.98 9.89
N GLN A 349 9.33 -26.38 10.35
CA GLN A 349 7.97 -26.71 9.92
C GLN A 349 7.55 -25.84 8.74
N ARG A 350 7.01 -26.45 7.70
CA ARG A 350 6.35 -25.76 6.59
C ARG A 350 5.00 -25.21 7.07
N PHE A 351 4.66 -23.97 6.73
CA PHE A 351 3.52 -23.27 7.31
C PHE A 351 2.62 -22.55 6.30
N ILE A 352 3.02 -22.45 5.03
CA ILE A 352 2.24 -21.77 3.98
C ILE A 352 2.49 -22.41 2.62
N ASN A 353 1.54 -22.23 1.71
CA ASN A 353 1.70 -22.43 0.28
C ASN A 353 2.63 -21.33 -0.30
N GLU A 354 3.79 -21.72 -0.78
CA GLU A 354 4.79 -20.80 -1.35
C GLU A 354 4.35 -20.20 -2.68
N ASP A 355 3.29 -20.75 -3.28
CA ASP A 355 2.65 -20.21 -4.47
C ASP A 355 1.51 -19.24 -4.16
N ALA A 356 1.28 -18.87 -2.90
CA ALA A 356 0.35 -17.82 -2.53
C ALA A 356 0.85 -16.42 -2.98
N TYR A 357 -0.04 -15.45 -2.99
CA TYR A 357 0.33 -14.05 -3.19
C TYR A 357 1.42 -13.63 -2.19
N ASN A 358 2.46 -12.94 -2.68
CA ASN A 358 3.63 -12.59 -1.85
C ASN A 358 3.30 -11.73 -0.62
N GLY A 359 2.16 -11.06 -0.61
CA GLY A 359 1.62 -10.39 0.56
C GLY A 359 1.15 -11.36 1.64
N ASP A 360 0.50 -12.47 1.25
CA ASP A 360 0.09 -13.52 2.20
C ASP A 360 1.30 -14.26 2.73
N VAL A 361 2.28 -14.54 1.86
CA VAL A 361 3.58 -15.11 2.25
C VAL A 361 4.27 -14.24 3.30
N GLY A 362 4.35 -12.93 3.07
CA GLY A 362 4.97 -11.99 4.01
C GLY A 362 4.25 -11.93 5.36
N LYS A 363 2.91 -11.89 5.37
CA LYS A 363 2.09 -11.94 6.59
C LYS A 363 2.27 -13.27 7.34
N ALA A 364 2.27 -14.39 6.62
CA ALA A 364 2.46 -15.71 7.24
C ALA A 364 3.84 -15.85 7.87
N ILE A 365 4.90 -15.29 7.24
CA ILE A 365 6.24 -15.27 7.83
C ILE A 365 6.25 -14.41 9.10
N ALA A 366 5.64 -13.22 9.06
CA ALA A 366 5.59 -12.33 10.21
C ALA A 366 4.84 -12.93 11.41
N ALA A 367 3.87 -13.81 11.16
CA ALA A 367 3.13 -14.54 12.18
C ALA A 367 3.90 -15.73 12.80
N GLN A 368 5.03 -16.14 12.21
CA GLN A 368 5.84 -17.23 12.79
C GLN A 368 6.59 -16.77 14.05
N PRO A 369 6.94 -17.71 14.95
CA PRO A 369 7.69 -17.39 16.16
C PRO A 369 8.98 -16.61 15.85
N GLY A 370 9.10 -15.38 16.39
CA GLY A 370 10.20 -14.47 16.12
C GLY A 370 10.22 -13.89 14.69
N ALA A 371 9.14 -14.04 13.93
CA ALA A 371 9.05 -13.68 12.52
C ALA A 371 10.19 -14.31 11.68
N GLN A 372 10.61 -15.53 12.01
CA GLN A 372 11.72 -16.22 11.35
C GLN A 372 11.23 -17.27 10.37
N ALA A 373 11.77 -17.21 9.14
CA ALA A 373 11.54 -18.22 8.11
C ALA A 373 12.75 -18.38 7.19
N SER A 374 12.89 -19.59 6.65
CA SER A 374 13.89 -19.91 5.64
C SER A 374 13.22 -20.54 4.42
N LEU A 375 13.65 -20.11 3.23
CA LEU A 375 13.29 -20.75 1.97
C LEU A 375 14.31 -21.86 1.68
N VAL A 376 13.85 -23.11 1.66
CA VAL A 376 14.68 -24.28 1.38
C VAL A 376 14.64 -24.59 -0.12
N LEU A 377 15.81 -24.68 -0.71
CA LEU A 377 16.01 -24.99 -2.13
C LEU A 377 17.02 -26.14 -2.27
N ASP A 378 16.85 -26.99 -3.27
CA ASP A 378 17.90 -27.90 -3.70
C ASP A 378 18.86 -27.20 -4.70
N ARG A 379 19.91 -27.89 -5.11
CA ARG A 379 20.89 -27.36 -6.07
C ARG A 379 20.24 -26.93 -7.37
N THR A 380 19.28 -27.69 -7.88
CA THR A 380 18.64 -27.42 -9.17
C THR A 380 17.83 -26.13 -9.12
N ALA A 381 16.96 -26.01 -8.11
CA ALA A 381 16.13 -24.83 -7.91
C ALA A 381 16.97 -23.58 -7.59
N PHE A 382 18.02 -23.71 -6.75
CA PHE A 382 18.92 -22.61 -6.41
C PHE A 382 19.66 -22.06 -7.64
N LEU A 383 20.22 -22.93 -8.48
CA LEU A 383 20.91 -22.49 -9.70
C LEU A 383 19.93 -21.92 -10.75
N ALA A 384 18.74 -22.50 -10.86
CA ALA A 384 17.69 -21.96 -11.72
C ALA A 384 17.27 -20.56 -11.26
N ALA A 385 17.08 -20.33 -9.95
CA ALA A 385 16.77 -19.03 -9.40
C ALA A 385 17.89 -18.00 -9.65
N LEU A 386 19.16 -18.38 -9.46
CA LEU A 386 20.29 -17.49 -9.78
C LEU A 386 20.29 -17.06 -11.25
N ARG A 387 20.09 -18.01 -12.18
CA ARG A 387 20.02 -17.72 -13.61
C ARG A 387 18.86 -16.80 -13.94
N ALA A 388 17.67 -17.08 -13.41
CA ALA A 388 16.48 -16.28 -13.62
C ALA A 388 16.63 -14.84 -13.06
N CYS A 389 17.31 -14.67 -11.92
CA CYS A 389 17.63 -13.35 -11.39
C CYS A 389 18.50 -12.53 -12.36
N VAL A 390 19.55 -13.15 -12.95
CA VAL A 390 20.45 -12.48 -13.89
C VAL A 390 19.75 -12.17 -15.21
N SER A 391 18.85 -13.05 -15.65
CA SER A 391 18.07 -12.89 -16.89
C SER A 391 16.85 -11.98 -16.75
N CYS A 392 16.61 -11.43 -15.56
CA CYS A 392 15.47 -10.55 -15.31
C CYS A 392 15.52 -9.32 -16.22
N PRO A 393 14.41 -8.92 -16.86
CA PRO A 393 14.38 -7.73 -17.72
C PRO A 393 14.86 -6.47 -17.00
N ARG A 394 15.55 -5.58 -17.74
CA ARG A 394 16.15 -4.36 -17.16
C ARG A 394 15.19 -3.52 -16.34
N GLY A 395 13.92 -3.44 -16.75
CA GLY A 395 12.89 -2.65 -16.04
C GLY A 395 12.55 -3.18 -14.65
N THR A 396 12.72 -4.47 -14.41
CA THR A 396 12.40 -5.14 -13.13
C THR A 396 13.62 -5.70 -12.41
N PHE A 397 14.79 -5.72 -13.07
CA PHE A 397 16.03 -6.24 -12.47
C PHE A 397 16.38 -5.59 -11.13
N LEU A 398 16.32 -4.26 -11.04
CA LEU A 398 16.64 -3.51 -9.81
C LEU A 398 15.62 -3.74 -8.70
N HIS A 399 14.39 -4.13 -9.04
CA HIS A 399 13.30 -4.33 -8.09
C HIS A 399 13.16 -5.78 -7.63
N PHE A 400 13.52 -6.76 -8.47
CA PHE A 400 13.33 -8.18 -8.19
C PHE A 400 14.61 -9.01 -8.37
N GLY A 401 15.32 -8.91 -9.50
CA GLY A 401 16.49 -9.72 -9.81
C GLY A 401 17.65 -9.45 -8.85
N LEU A 402 18.11 -8.21 -8.76
CA LEU A 402 19.23 -7.83 -7.89
C LEU A 402 18.94 -8.07 -6.39
N PRO A 403 17.77 -7.68 -5.83
CA PRO A 403 17.44 -7.99 -4.46
C PRO A 403 17.48 -9.49 -4.14
N SER A 404 16.91 -10.31 -5.01
CA SER A 404 16.90 -11.78 -4.82
C SER A 404 18.29 -12.37 -4.88
N LEU A 405 19.15 -11.92 -5.81
CA LEU A 405 20.57 -12.30 -5.86
C LEU A 405 21.30 -11.96 -4.55
N VAL A 406 21.13 -10.73 -4.08
CA VAL A 406 21.76 -10.26 -2.83
C VAL A 406 21.28 -11.10 -1.64
N THR A 407 19.99 -11.37 -1.54
CA THR A 407 19.44 -12.21 -0.48
C THR A 407 20.03 -13.63 -0.55
N MET A 408 20.05 -14.25 -1.73
CA MET A 408 20.53 -15.62 -1.90
C MET A 408 22.02 -15.77 -1.62
N LEU A 409 22.84 -14.81 -2.01
CA LEU A 409 24.29 -14.90 -1.91
C LEU A 409 24.86 -14.33 -0.61
N PHE A 410 24.25 -13.28 -0.08
CA PHE A 410 24.78 -12.51 1.05
C PHE A 410 23.82 -12.40 2.24
N GLY A 411 22.55 -12.82 2.09
CA GLY A 411 21.50 -12.72 3.11
C GLY A 411 21.54 -13.81 4.19
N GLY A 412 22.70 -14.44 4.45
CA GLY A 412 22.82 -15.44 5.51
C GLY A 412 22.40 -16.85 5.09
N THR A 413 22.49 -17.19 3.81
CA THR A 413 22.16 -18.51 3.28
C THR A 413 23.03 -19.62 3.89
N ARG A 414 22.39 -20.63 4.48
CA ARG A 414 23.07 -21.81 5.02
C ARG A 414 23.05 -22.93 3.98
N VAL A 415 24.15 -23.66 3.87
CA VAL A 415 24.36 -24.71 2.85
C VAL A 415 24.81 -26.02 3.49
N ALA A 416 24.23 -27.14 3.06
CA ALA A 416 24.65 -28.46 3.48
C ALA A 416 24.44 -29.52 2.38
N ARG A 417 25.25 -30.58 2.41
CA ARG A 417 25.17 -31.67 1.41
C ARG A 417 23.92 -32.53 1.57
N THR A 418 23.36 -32.63 2.78
CA THR A 418 22.20 -33.47 3.12
C THR A 418 21.19 -32.68 3.94
N LEU A 419 19.90 -33.06 3.88
CA LEU A 419 18.82 -32.45 4.66
C LEU A 419 19.06 -32.50 6.17
N PRO A 420 19.47 -33.62 6.79
CA PRO A 420 19.78 -33.67 8.22
C PRO A 420 20.89 -32.70 8.63
N ARG A 421 21.94 -32.57 7.81
CA ARG A 421 23.01 -31.58 8.06
C ARG A 421 22.55 -30.15 7.89
N LEU A 422 21.62 -29.89 6.98
CA LEU A 422 21.02 -28.55 6.85
C LEU A 422 20.19 -28.22 8.09
N ALA A 423 19.34 -29.18 8.53
CA ALA A 423 18.54 -29.02 9.75
C ALA A 423 19.43 -28.74 10.98
N ALA A 424 20.50 -29.48 11.17
CA ALA A 424 21.45 -29.26 12.26
C ALA A 424 22.11 -27.88 12.20
N LYS A 425 22.51 -27.39 11.00
CA LYS A 425 23.06 -26.04 10.82
C LYS A 425 22.05 -24.93 11.11
N CYS A 426 20.77 -25.21 10.87
CA CYS A 426 19.68 -24.25 11.09
C CYS A 426 19.09 -24.31 12.50
N GLY A 427 19.42 -25.35 13.28
CA GLY A 427 18.84 -25.60 14.59
C GLY A 427 17.40 -26.12 14.52
N TRP A 428 17.03 -26.80 13.42
CA TRP A 428 15.71 -27.39 13.22
C TRP A 428 15.64 -28.83 13.74
N ASP A 429 14.41 -29.28 14.04
CA ASP A 429 14.17 -30.70 14.25
C ASP A 429 14.43 -31.48 12.95
N SER A 430 15.49 -32.25 12.95
CA SER A 430 15.96 -32.96 11.75
C SER A 430 14.98 -34.04 11.25
N ALA A 431 14.30 -34.72 12.16
CA ALA A 431 13.35 -35.78 11.81
C ALA A 431 12.08 -35.16 11.18
N LEU A 432 11.52 -34.14 11.84
CA LEU A 432 10.35 -33.43 11.38
C LEU A 432 10.61 -32.76 10.02
N PHE A 433 11.71 -32.03 9.88
CA PHE A 433 12.06 -31.33 8.64
C PHE A 433 12.26 -32.31 7.48
N THR A 434 13.01 -33.41 7.71
CA THR A 434 13.28 -34.41 6.66
C THR A 434 11.99 -35.11 6.22
N ALA A 435 11.10 -35.44 7.16
CA ALA A 435 9.81 -36.05 6.86
C ALA A 435 8.92 -35.15 5.98
N GLN A 436 8.89 -33.84 6.25
CA GLN A 436 8.12 -32.87 5.44
C GLN A 436 8.67 -32.76 4.01
N VAL A 437 10.00 -32.70 3.84
CA VAL A 437 10.62 -32.68 2.50
C VAL A 437 10.33 -33.98 1.75
N GLN A 438 10.39 -35.14 2.42
CA GLN A 438 10.04 -36.41 1.82
C GLN A 438 8.58 -36.49 1.40
N ALA A 439 7.65 -36.01 2.24
CA ALA A 439 6.22 -35.93 1.92
C ALA A 439 5.96 -35.04 0.69
N HIS A 440 6.62 -33.86 0.62
CA HIS A 440 6.57 -33.00 -0.54
C HIS A 440 7.10 -33.68 -1.81
N ASN A 441 8.26 -34.34 -1.72
CA ASN A 441 8.85 -35.05 -2.86
C ASN A 441 7.95 -36.19 -3.35
N ALA A 442 7.33 -36.95 -2.44
CA ALA A 442 6.39 -37.99 -2.77
C ALA A 442 5.13 -37.45 -3.44
N ALA A 443 4.57 -36.34 -2.94
CA ALA A 443 3.40 -35.68 -3.56
C ALA A 443 3.73 -35.19 -4.97
N THR A 444 4.89 -34.57 -5.17
CA THR A 444 5.35 -34.08 -6.48
C THR A 444 5.49 -35.24 -7.49
N GLY A 445 6.10 -36.40 -7.07
CA GLY A 445 6.33 -37.53 -7.95
C GLY A 445 5.07 -38.32 -8.33
N CYS A 446 4.04 -38.27 -7.51
CA CYS A 446 2.78 -39.03 -7.71
C CYS A 446 1.61 -38.15 -8.23
N GLY A 447 1.83 -36.86 -8.50
CA GLY A 447 0.76 -35.93 -8.88
C GLY A 447 -0.32 -35.74 -7.80
N LYS A 448 -0.01 -36.04 -6.54
CA LYS A 448 -0.94 -35.84 -5.42
C LYS A 448 -1.06 -34.35 -5.05
N PRO A 449 -2.25 -33.91 -4.61
CA PRO A 449 -2.41 -32.55 -4.10
C PRO A 449 -1.44 -32.24 -2.97
N ASP A 450 -0.83 -31.07 -3.00
CA ASP A 450 -0.02 -30.56 -1.89
C ASP A 450 -0.90 -30.29 -0.66
N PRO A 451 -0.50 -30.69 0.58
CA PRO A 451 -1.28 -30.46 1.79
C PRO A 451 -1.62 -28.99 2.07
N LEU A 452 -0.80 -28.06 1.59
CA LEU A 452 -1.02 -26.61 1.71
C LEU A 452 -1.59 -25.96 0.44
N GLY A 453 -1.97 -26.78 -0.56
CA GLY A 453 -2.62 -26.31 -1.78
C GLY A 453 -1.68 -25.67 -2.81
N LYS A 454 -0.39 -25.99 -2.79
CA LYS A 454 0.56 -25.54 -3.80
C LYS A 454 0.23 -26.16 -5.15
N ALA A 455 0.21 -25.34 -6.19
CA ALA A 455 -0.10 -25.79 -7.55
C ALA A 455 0.97 -26.76 -8.07
N GLN A 456 0.56 -27.78 -8.86
CA GLN A 456 1.48 -28.82 -9.34
C GLN A 456 2.61 -28.28 -10.23
N ASP A 457 2.33 -27.24 -11.02
CA ASP A 457 3.32 -26.54 -11.86
C ASP A 457 4.35 -25.72 -11.04
N ALA A 458 4.01 -25.34 -9.79
CA ALA A 458 4.93 -24.72 -8.84
C ALA A 458 5.66 -25.73 -7.94
N MET A 459 5.37 -27.04 -8.05
CA MET A 459 6.03 -28.08 -7.27
C MET A 459 7.26 -28.61 -8.00
N ALA A 460 8.39 -28.64 -7.31
CA ALA A 460 9.62 -29.30 -7.76
C ALA A 460 10.20 -30.17 -6.63
N PRO A 461 10.71 -31.38 -6.91
CA PRO A 461 11.25 -32.24 -5.87
C PRO A 461 12.61 -31.70 -5.38
N LEU A 462 12.80 -31.71 -4.07
CA LEU A 462 14.04 -31.29 -3.41
C LEU A 462 14.92 -32.55 -3.16
N THR A 463 15.67 -33.00 -4.19
CA THR A 463 16.39 -34.25 -4.15
C THR A 463 17.91 -34.14 -4.34
N ARG A 464 18.37 -33.03 -4.94
CA ARG A 464 19.78 -32.89 -5.36
C ARG A 464 20.54 -31.91 -4.45
N GLY A 465 21.35 -32.44 -3.55
CA GLY A 465 22.28 -31.63 -2.75
C GLY A 465 23.38 -30.95 -3.60
N PRO A 466 24.02 -29.88 -3.09
CA PRO A 466 23.76 -29.31 -1.77
C PRO A 466 22.40 -28.63 -1.67
N PHE A 467 21.84 -28.60 -0.45
CA PHE A 467 20.61 -27.93 -0.10
C PHE A 467 20.93 -26.55 0.53
N PHE A 468 20.07 -25.60 0.27
CA PHE A 468 20.23 -24.21 0.69
C PHE A 468 19.05 -23.80 1.55
N ALA A 469 19.29 -23.09 2.65
CA ALA A 469 18.29 -22.43 3.46
C ALA A 469 18.55 -20.91 3.38
N VAL A 470 17.79 -20.22 2.56
CA VAL A 470 17.87 -18.78 2.37
C VAL A 470 17.04 -18.10 3.46
N ASP A 471 17.65 -17.22 4.26
CA ASP A 471 16.93 -16.46 5.28
C ASP A 471 16.02 -15.40 4.64
N VAL A 472 14.72 -15.63 4.77
CA VAL A 472 13.66 -14.75 4.23
C VAL A 472 12.91 -14.00 5.33
N SER A 473 13.45 -13.98 6.54
CA SER A 473 12.85 -13.28 7.69
C SER A 473 12.74 -11.78 7.46
N PRO A 474 11.66 -11.11 7.91
CA PRO A 474 11.51 -9.65 7.83
C PRO A 474 12.64 -8.88 8.53
N GLY A 475 13.24 -9.45 9.56
CA GLY A 475 14.40 -8.89 10.27
C GLY A 475 15.72 -8.99 9.50
N ASN A 476 15.77 -9.73 8.38
CA ASN A 476 16.95 -9.77 7.52
C ASN A 476 17.02 -8.51 6.64
N PRO A 477 17.99 -7.61 6.86
CA PRO A 477 18.08 -6.38 6.08
C PRO A 477 18.43 -6.61 4.60
N LEU A 478 19.03 -7.77 4.27
CA LEU A 478 19.25 -8.21 2.89
C LEU A 478 18.07 -9.04 2.35
N GLY A 479 16.98 -9.13 3.11
CA GLY A 479 15.77 -9.85 2.75
C GLY A 479 14.87 -9.09 1.78
N PHE A 480 15.01 -7.78 1.65
CA PHE A 480 14.18 -6.92 0.78
C PHE A 480 12.67 -7.14 0.99
N THR A 481 12.26 -7.25 2.25
CA THR A 481 10.85 -7.36 2.62
C THR A 481 10.23 -5.97 2.61
N PHE A 482 9.09 -5.81 1.92
CA PHE A 482 8.36 -4.54 1.88
C PHE A 482 7.25 -4.50 2.93
N MET A 483 6.94 -3.29 3.41
CA MET A 483 5.83 -3.10 4.34
C MET A 483 5.11 -1.77 4.13
N PHE A 484 3.82 -1.74 4.48
CA PHE A 484 3.02 -0.54 4.65
C PHE A 484 1.83 -0.80 5.57
N THR A 485 1.26 0.26 6.14
CA THR A 485 0.15 0.18 7.11
C THR A 485 -1.20 0.19 6.40
N LEU A 486 -2.19 -0.49 6.97
CA LEU A 486 -3.53 -0.68 6.40
C LEU A 486 -4.66 -0.07 7.24
N GLY A 487 -4.45 0.19 8.53
CA GLY A 487 -5.42 0.84 9.40
C GLY A 487 -5.46 2.35 9.26
N GLY A 488 -6.52 2.97 9.72
CA GLY A 488 -6.75 4.41 9.65
C GLY A 488 -7.96 4.87 10.46
N LEU A 489 -8.47 6.06 10.15
CA LEU A 489 -9.69 6.61 10.74
C LEU A 489 -10.91 5.79 10.33
N THR A 490 -11.82 5.57 11.27
CA THR A 490 -13.14 5.01 10.93
C THR A 490 -13.95 6.04 10.16
N VAL A 491 -14.66 5.57 9.14
CA VAL A 491 -15.48 6.44 8.27
C VAL A 491 -16.83 5.80 8.02
N ASP A 492 -17.81 6.65 7.85
CA ASP A 492 -19.10 6.25 7.31
C ASP A 492 -18.95 5.75 5.88
N VAL A 493 -19.45 4.57 5.61
CA VAL A 493 -19.21 3.87 4.32
C VAL A 493 -19.94 4.49 3.13
N GLU A 494 -20.97 5.31 3.37
CA GLU A 494 -21.73 5.98 2.31
C GLU A 494 -21.17 7.36 1.97
N THR A 495 -20.61 8.03 2.95
CA THR A 495 -20.21 9.44 2.80
C THR A 495 -18.71 9.66 2.86
N GLY A 496 -17.94 8.76 3.46
CA GLY A 496 -16.53 8.97 3.78
C GLY A 496 -16.30 9.95 4.93
N ALA A 497 -17.37 10.38 5.65
CA ALA A 497 -17.24 11.22 6.83
C ALA A 497 -16.52 10.44 7.95
N VAL A 498 -15.55 11.06 8.60
CA VAL A 498 -14.88 10.46 9.76
C VAL A 498 -15.89 10.29 10.88
N THR A 499 -15.92 9.12 11.51
CA THR A 499 -16.81 8.82 12.64
C THR A 499 -16.03 8.85 13.96
N ASP A 500 -16.72 9.21 15.03
CA ASP A 500 -16.21 9.09 16.38
C ASP A 500 -16.24 7.64 16.89
N ALA A 501 -15.87 7.42 18.14
CA ALA A 501 -15.86 6.09 18.75
C ALA A 501 -17.28 5.48 18.92
N ALA A 502 -18.33 6.29 18.86
CA ALA A 502 -19.73 5.83 18.90
C ALA A 502 -20.30 5.59 17.49
N GLY A 503 -19.54 5.86 16.44
CA GLY A 503 -19.96 5.74 15.05
C GLY A 503 -20.68 6.97 14.48
N ALA A 504 -20.78 8.07 15.25
CA ALA A 504 -21.41 9.30 14.77
C ALA A 504 -20.46 10.09 13.86
N PRO A 505 -20.93 10.62 12.73
CA PRO A 505 -20.08 11.36 11.80
C PRO A 505 -19.68 12.72 12.36
N ILE A 506 -18.39 13.08 12.21
CA ILE A 506 -17.85 14.40 12.54
C ILE A 506 -18.13 15.35 11.38
N ALA A 507 -18.97 16.35 11.61
CA ALA A 507 -19.38 17.28 10.58
C ALA A 507 -18.17 18.01 9.95
N GLY A 508 -18.12 18.05 8.61
CA GLY A 508 -17.06 18.72 7.85
C GLY A 508 -15.72 18.00 7.82
N LEU A 509 -15.62 16.77 8.32
CA LEU A 509 -14.39 15.99 8.27
C LEU A 509 -14.60 14.67 7.50
N PHE A 510 -13.75 14.44 6.51
CA PHE A 510 -13.75 13.24 5.67
C PHE A 510 -12.35 12.63 5.63
N ALA A 511 -12.27 11.33 5.30
CA ALA A 511 -10.99 10.68 5.07
C ALA A 511 -11.05 9.71 3.89
N ALA A 512 -9.92 9.56 3.19
CA ALA A 512 -9.81 8.72 2.00
C ALA A 512 -8.47 8.00 1.89
N GLY A 513 -8.45 6.90 1.12
CA GLY A 513 -7.28 6.05 0.94
C GLY A 513 -6.78 5.52 2.28
N ARG A 514 -5.46 5.36 2.44
CA ARG A 514 -4.88 4.78 3.65
C ARG A 514 -4.92 5.68 4.91
N SER A 515 -5.53 6.86 4.84
CA SER A 515 -5.87 7.63 6.04
C SER A 515 -7.14 7.11 6.71
N ALA A 516 -7.94 6.31 6.01
CA ALA A 516 -9.19 5.73 6.46
C ALA A 516 -9.15 4.21 6.49
N VAL A 517 -10.04 3.61 7.27
CA VAL A 517 -10.40 2.18 7.13
C VAL A 517 -11.11 2.03 5.79
N GLY A 518 -10.58 1.18 4.93
CA GLY A 518 -11.10 0.91 3.59
C GLY A 518 -10.98 -0.56 3.23
N PHE A 519 -11.16 -0.89 1.96
CA PHE A 519 -11.16 -2.27 1.45
C PHE A 519 -9.92 -3.08 1.85
N CYS A 520 -8.76 -2.45 1.90
CA CYS A 520 -7.49 -3.11 2.19
C CYS A 520 -7.18 -3.28 3.67
N SER A 521 -8.02 -2.84 4.59
CA SER A 521 -7.63 -2.71 6.00
C SER A 521 -7.48 -4.04 6.75
N LYS A 522 -7.96 -5.18 6.20
CA LYS A 522 -7.70 -6.55 6.71
C LYS A 522 -6.98 -7.43 5.69
N GLY A 523 -7.60 -7.68 4.55
CA GLY A 523 -7.03 -8.41 3.43
C GLY A 523 -6.48 -7.45 2.38
N TYR A 524 -5.54 -7.90 1.55
CA TYR A 524 -4.92 -7.06 0.54
C TYR A 524 -4.71 -7.80 -0.78
N VAL A 525 -5.12 -7.16 -1.86
CA VAL A 525 -4.82 -7.55 -3.24
C VAL A 525 -4.05 -6.41 -3.90
N SER A 526 -3.05 -6.74 -4.72
CA SER A 526 -2.30 -5.71 -5.45
C SER A 526 -3.22 -4.90 -6.36
N GLY A 527 -3.11 -3.58 -6.28
CA GLY A 527 -4.00 -2.66 -7.00
C GLY A 527 -5.20 -2.15 -6.20
N MET A 528 -5.62 -2.85 -5.14
CA MET A 528 -6.75 -2.40 -4.31
C MET A 528 -6.49 -1.09 -3.58
N SER A 529 -5.25 -0.80 -3.14
CA SER A 529 -4.97 0.49 -2.48
C SER A 529 -5.24 1.69 -3.37
N LEU A 530 -4.97 1.60 -4.68
CA LEU A 530 -5.29 2.68 -5.61
C LEU A 530 -6.76 2.67 -5.99
N GLY A 531 -7.36 1.48 -6.18
CA GLY A 531 -8.80 1.35 -6.37
C GLY A 531 -9.60 1.94 -5.22
N ASP A 532 -9.24 1.62 -3.97
CA ASP A 532 -9.82 2.23 -2.77
C ASP A 532 -9.59 3.75 -2.73
N GLY A 533 -8.40 4.21 -3.10
CA GLY A 533 -8.11 5.64 -3.18
C GLY A 533 -8.97 6.39 -4.18
N ILE A 534 -9.29 5.80 -5.33
CA ILE A 534 -10.22 6.37 -6.32
C ILE A 534 -11.63 6.39 -5.72
N PHE A 535 -12.11 5.25 -5.25
CA PHE A 535 -13.47 5.10 -4.72
C PHE A 535 -13.72 6.02 -3.51
N SER A 536 -12.86 5.95 -2.48
CA SER A 536 -13.02 6.73 -1.25
C SER A 536 -12.76 8.21 -1.45
N GLY A 537 -11.79 8.59 -2.31
CA GLY A 537 -11.48 9.98 -2.63
C GLY A 537 -12.64 10.67 -3.33
N ARG A 538 -13.20 10.06 -4.37
CA ARG A 538 -14.34 10.59 -5.12
C ARG A 538 -15.59 10.67 -4.24
N ARG A 539 -15.87 9.62 -3.45
CA ARG A 539 -17.00 9.60 -2.50
C ARG A 539 -16.91 10.75 -1.49
N ALA A 540 -15.76 10.94 -0.83
CA ALA A 540 -15.56 12.02 0.13
C ALA A 540 -15.71 13.41 -0.51
N ALA A 541 -15.18 13.59 -1.72
CA ALA A 541 -15.29 14.82 -2.48
C ALA A 541 -16.75 15.17 -2.82
N ALA A 542 -17.52 14.22 -3.35
CA ALA A 542 -18.92 14.41 -3.67
C ALA A 542 -19.75 14.90 -2.46
N ARG A 543 -19.48 14.33 -1.28
CA ARG A 543 -20.18 14.74 -0.03
C ARG A 543 -19.71 16.10 0.48
N ALA A 544 -18.41 16.41 0.41
CA ALA A 544 -17.90 17.72 0.78
C ALA A 544 -18.47 18.81 -0.12
N VAL A 545 -18.54 18.60 -1.44
CA VAL A 545 -19.16 19.54 -2.40
C VAL A 545 -20.65 19.72 -2.11
N ALA A 546 -21.40 18.64 -1.88
CA ALA A 546 -22.81 18.75 -1.54
C ALA A 546 -23.04 19.59 -0.28
N ARG A 547 -22.17 19.42 0.74
CA ARG A 547 -22.23 20.23 1.97
C ARG A 547 -21.90 21.70 1.72
N ALA A 548 -20.90 22.02 0.88
CA ALA A 548 -20.57 23.40 0.52
C ALA A 548 -21.77 24.12 -0.13
N ARG A 549 -22.44 23.45 -1.08
CA ARG A 549 -23.63 23.99 -1.76
C ARG A 549 -24.79 24.22 -0.80
N GLY A 550 -25.02 23.31 0.16
CA GLY A 550 -26.04 23.49 1.19
C GLY A 550 -25.74 24.66 2.11
N ALA A 551 -24.48 24.89 2.46
CA ALA A 551 -24.06 26.05 3.28
C ALA A 551 -24.15 27.39 2.55
N SER A 552 -24.18 27.41 1.21
CA SER A 552 -24.30 28.62 0.40
C SER A 552 -25.75 29.05 0.16
N GLN A 553 -26.72 28.20 0.50
CA GLN A 553 -28.16 28.43 0.32
C GLN A 553 -28.90 28.81 1.62
N GLY A 554 -28.25 28.72 2.76
CA GLY A 554 -28.75 29.12 4.09
C GLY A 554 -27.98 30.30 4.66
#